data_22ea5d73adce6a4501c6f40abc21ce82
#
_entry.id   22ea5d73adce6a4501c6f40abc21ce82
#
_cell.length_a   1.000
_cell.length_b   1.000
_cell.length_c   1.000
_cell.angle_alpha   90.00
_cell.angle_beta   90.00
_cell.angle_gamma   90.00
#
_symmetry.space_group_name_H-M   'P 1'
#
loop_
_entity.id
_entity.type
_entity.pdbx_description
1 polymer ?
#
loop_
_entity_poly.entity_id
_entity_poly.type
_entity_poly.pdbx_seq_one_letter_code
_entity_poly.pdbx_strand_id
1 'polypeptide(L)'
;MRPAIFLLGVFLAAGSCSPDKPSNTEEYPDASGKSAPEANLSDPTKGIGEVKEVKLHSPLEQDRIKRGLSIYEMKCQPCHKLDETRVVGPGWKGVTQRRRPEWIMNMVTNVDVMLEKDTEAQKLLELCLTRMPNQNVSLGDARDVLEFMRSNDGEK
;
A
#
# COMPACT_ATOMS: atom_id res chain seq x y z
N MET A 1 20.14 -46.57 -52.27
CA MET A 1 21.54 -46.78 -51.83
C MET A 1 21.57 -46.85 -50.32
N ARG A 2 22.02 -47.92 -49.78
CA ARG A 2 22.01 -48.40 -48.38
C ARG A 2 23.27 -47.93 -47.66
N PRO A 3 23.48 -48.29 -46.42
CA PRO A 3 23.48 -47.48 -45.19
C PRO A 3 24.90 -47.45 -44.57
N ALA A 4 25.06 -46.74 -43.50
CA ALA A 4 26.14 -47.05 -42.54
C ALA A 4 25.66 -46.82 -41.12
N ILE A 5 25.46 -47.90 -40.43
CA ILE A 5 25.28 -48.07 -39.00
C ILE A 5 26.68 -47.97 -38.37
N PHE A 6 26.85 -47.11 -37.40
CA PHE A 6 27.98 -47.18 -36.45
C PHE A 6 27.40 -47.23 -35.00
N LEU A 7 27.51 -48.47 -34.51
CA LEU A 7 27.42 -48.84 -33.10
C LEU A 7 28.79 -48.68 -32.46
N LEU A 8 28.89 -47.95 -31.38
CA LEU A 8 29.94 -48.04 -30.34
C LEU A 8 29.49 -47.12 -29.19
N GLY A 9 29.38 -47.50 -28.00
CA GLY A 9 29.99 -48.47 -27.15
C GLY A 9 29.68 -47.93 -25.73
N VAL A 10 29.01 -48.72 -24.94
CA VAL A 10 28.67 -48.51 -23.54
C VAL A 10 29.94 -48.47 -22.71
N PHE A 11 30.11 -47.41 -21.91
CA PHE A 11 31.01 -47.44 -20.75
C PHE A 11 30.23 -46.98 -19.52
N LEU A 12 29.82 -47.96 -18.72
CA LEU A 12 29.41 -47.77 -17.34
C LEU A 12 30.68 -47.55 -16.49
N ALA A 13 30.79 -46.38 -15.87
CA ALA A 13 31.67 -46.17 -14.73
C ALA A 13 30.82 -45.80 -13.54
N ALA A 14 30.61 -46.77 -12.67
CA ALA A 14 30.05 -46.57 -11.34
C ALA A 14 31.07 -45.85 -10.45
N GLY A 15 30.89 -44.58 -10.21
CA GLY A 15 31.64 -43.80 -9.23
C GLY A 15 30.78 -43.58 -8.00
N SER A 16 31.07 -44.38 -6.97
CA SER A 16 30.54 -44.21 -5.62
C SER A 16 31.17 -42.98 -4.99
N CYS A 17 30.43 -41.91 -4.79
CA CYS A 17 30.85 -40.81 -3.92
C CYS A 17 29.93 -40.73 -2.73
N SER A 18 30.47 -41.05 -1.57
CA SER A 18 29.88 -40.76 -0.25
C SER A 18 29.71 -39.25 -0.06
N PRO A 19 28.64 -38.81 0.54
CA PRO A 19 28.52 -37.42 0.95
C PRO A 19 29.27 -37.21 2.26
N ASP A 20 30.43 -36.58 2.21
CA ASP A 20 31.06 -35.97 3.37
C ASP A 20 30.22 -34.74 3.77
N LYS A 21 29.71 -34.81 4.96
CA LYS A 21 28.97 -33.74 5.64
C LYS A 21 29.99 -32.76 6.23
N PRO A 22 30.11 -31.52 5.75
CA PRO A 22 30.79 -30.52 6.52
C PRO A 22 29.85 -30.03 7.64
N SER A 23 30.20 -30.41 8.86
CA SER A 23 29.70 -29.76 10.07
C SER A 23 30.34 -28.38 10.16
N ASN A 24 29.70 -27.37 9.60
CA ASN A 24 30.01 -26.01 9.95
C ASN A 24 28.83 -25.51 10.78
N THR A 25 28.98 -25.64 12.07
CA THR A 25 28.18 -24.96 13.07
C THR A 25 28.65 -23.52 13.09
N GLU A 26 28.21 -22.72 12.13
CA GLU A 26 28.23 -21.26 12.30
C GLU A 26 27.11 -20.92 13.28
N GLU A 27 27.56 -20.69 14.48
CA GLU A 27 26.78 -20.09 15.58
C GLU A 27 26.28 -18.73 15.10
N TYR A 28 25.02 -18.69 14.66
CA TYR A 28 24.30 -17.47 14.35
C TYR A 28 24.07 -16.77 15.69
N PRO A 29 24.58 -15.55 15.92
CA PRO A 29 24.29 -14.85 17.14
C PRO A 29 22.80 -14.68 17.26
N ASP A 30 22.25 -15.21 18.35
CA ASP A 30 20.89 -14.95 18.82
C ASP A 30 20.64 -13.44 18.86
N ALA A 31 19.99 -12.90 17.85
CA ALA A 31 19.43 -11.57 17.86
C ALA A 31 18.14 -11.57 18.68
N SER A 32 18.27 -12.01 19.94
CA SER A 32 17.31 -11.76 20.98
C SER A 32 17.15 -10.26 21.14
N GLY A 33 15.98 -9.75 20.79
CA GLY A 33 15.48 -8.52 21.35
C GLY A 33 15.60 -7.26 20.50
N LYS A 34 14.93 -7.23 19.33
CA LYS A 34 14.17 -6.05 18.97
C LYS A 34 12.84 -6.54 18.45
N SER A 35 11.87 -6.60 19.34
CA SER A 35 10.46 -6.62 18.95
C SER A 35 10.24 -5.52 17.92
N ALA A 36 9.78 -5.90 16.72
CA ALA A 36 9.21 -4.94 15.80
C ALA A 36 8.25 -4.07 16.61
N PRO A 37 8.21 -2.74 16.40
CA PRO A 37 7.28 -1.92 17.13
C PRO A 37 5.89 -2.50 16.89
N GLU A 38 5.28 -3.01 17.97
CA GLU A 38 3.87 -3.40 17.96
C GLU A 38 3.11 -2.22 17.36
N ALA A 39 2.45 -2.47 16.24
CA ALA A 39 1.55 -1.52 15.64
C ALA A 39 0.55 -1.17 16.73
N ASN A 40 0.69 0.03 17.29
CA ASN A 40 -0.18 0.54 18.33
C ASN A 40 -1.60 0.59 17.73
N LEU A 41 -2.39 -0.42 18.02
CA LEU A 41 -3.78 -0.61 17.57
C LEU A 41 -4.71 0.32 18.33
N SER A 42 -4.27 1.54 18.65
CA SER A 42 -4.90 2.39 19.65
C SER A 42 -6.18 3.07 19.18
N ASP A 43 -6.41 3.17 17.87
CA ASP A 43 -7.66 3.76 17.35
C ASP A 43 -7.94 3.24 15.93
N PRO A 44 -8.85 2.26 15.75
CA PRO A 44 -9.15 1.68 14.44
C PRO A 44 -9.75 2.71 13.47
N THR A 45 -10.22 3.85 13.95
CA THR A 45 -10.78 4.90 13.09
C THR A 45 -9.71 5.73 12.39
N LYS A 46 -8.44 5.62 12.80
CA LYS A 46 -7.31 6.31 12.20
C LYS A 46 -6.65 5.57 11.05
N GLY A 47 -7.06 4.33 10.82
CA GLY A 47 -6.43 3.46 9.82
C GLY A 47 -5.02 3.01 10.22
N ILE A 48 -4.34 2.38 9.27
CA ILE A 48 -3.04 1.75 9.48
C ILE A 48 -1.98 2.44 8.63
N GLY A 49 -1.01 3.06 9.26
CA GLY A 49 0.06 3.77 8.57
C GLY A 49 0.89 4.64 9.49
N GLU A 50 1.69 5.49 8.89
CA GLU A 50 2.63 6.39 9.57
C GLU A 50 1.92 7.57 10.25
N VAL A 51 0.76 7.97 9.72
CA VAL A 51 0.01 9.13 10.19
C VAL A 51 -0.78 8.75 11.44
N LYS A 52 -0.35 9.25 12.59
CA LYS A 52 -0.99 9.01 13.90
C LYS A 52 -1.82 10.19 14.38
N GLU A 53 -1.48 11.39 13.91
CA GLU A 53 -2.14 12.64 14.27
C GLU A 53 -2.04 13.63 13.11
N VAL A 54 -3.10 14.37 12.85
CA VAL A 54 -3.14 15.43 11.84
C VAL A 54 -3.60 16.73 12.49
N LYS A 55 -2.75 17.75 12.44
CA LYS A 55 -3.15 19.11 12.84
C LYS A 55 -3.92 19.77 11.71
N LEU A 56 -5.18 20.08 11.98
CA LEU A 56 -6.05 20.80 11.06
C LEU A 56 -6.09 22.27 11.46
N HIS A 57 -6.07 23.13 10.46
CA HIS A 57 -6.16 24.58 10.66
C HIS A 57 -7.54 25.07 10.22
N SER A 58 -8.01 26.12 10.86
CA SER A 58 -9.19 26.89 10.47
C SER A 58 -8.81 28.38 10.58
N PRO A 59 -9.01 29.17 9.52
CA PRO A 59 -9.56 28.80 8.21
C PRO A 59 -8.64 27.86 7.40
N LEU A 60 -9.19 27.27 6.34
CA LEU A 60 -8.45 26.38 5.44
C LEU A 60 -7.27 27.08 4.77
N GLU A 61 -6.17 26.36 4.62
CA GLU A 61 -4.94 26.83 3.96
C GLU A 61 -5.11 26.84 2.44
N GLN A 62 -5.37 28.02 1.85
CA GLN A 62 -5.67 28.19 0.42
C GLN A 62 -4.61 27.60 -0.52
N ASP A 63 -3.34 27.70 -0.16
CA ASP A 63 -2.25 27.17 -0.99
C ASP A 63 -2.21 25.64 -0.96
N ARG A 64 -2.58 25.01 0.17
CA ARG A 64 -2.76 23.55 0.23
C ARG A 64 -3.92 23.10 -0.62
N ILE A 65 -5.04 23.82 -0.60
CA ILE A 65 -6.20 23.50 -1.45
C ILE A 65 -5.80 23.50 -2.94
N LYS A 66 -5.07 24.50 -3.39
CA LYS A 66 -4.61 24.60 -4.80
C LYS A 66 -3.70 23.43 -5.17
N ARG A 67 -2.71 23.11 -4.33
CA ARG A 67 -1.81 21.97 -4.58
C ARG A 67 -2.57 20.65 -4.52
N GLY A 68 -3.46 20.48 -3.55
CA GLY A 68 -4.30 19.31 -3.41
C GLY A 68 -5.22 19.07 -4.62
N LEU A 69 -5.80 20.15 -5.17
CA LEU A 69 -6.57 20.09 -6.41
C LEU A 69 -5.70 19.60 -7.59
N SER A 70 -4.51 20.14 -7.75
CA SER A 70 -3.60 19.72 -8.82
C SER A 70 -3.20 18.24 -8.70
N ILE A 71 -2.96 17.77 -7.48
CA ILE A 71 -2.67 16.34 -7.22
C ILE A 71 -3.91 15.49 -7.52
N TYR A 72 -5.09 15.92 -7.11
CA TYR A 72 -6.35 15.23 -7.41
C TYR A 72 -6.54 15.07 -8.91
N GLU A 73 -6.41 16.13 -9.69
CA GLU A 73 -6.57 16.12 -11.15
C GLU A 73 -5.62 15.14 -11.84
N MET A 74 -4.36 15.10 -11.38
CA MET A 74 -3.34 14.23 -11.98
C MET A 74 -3.43 12.76 -11.57
N LYS A 75 -3.78 12.48 -10.30
CA LYS A 75 -3.60 11.15 -9.73
C LYS A 75 -4.91 10.47 -9.31
N CYS A 76 -5.94 11.23 -8.99
CA CYS A 76 -7.13 10.70 -8.32
C CYS A 76 -8.39 10.76 -9.19
N GLN A 77 -8.55 11.83 -9.98
CA GLN A 77 -9.73 12.12 -10.79
C GLN A 77 -10.14 11.01 -11.77
N PRO A 78 -9.22 10.24 -12.37
CA PRO A 78 -9.62 9.15 -13.26
C PRO A 78 -10.50 8.09 -12.58
N CYS A 79 -10.33 7.91 -11.27
CA CYS A 79 -11.02 6.89 -10.49
C CYS A 79 -12.05 7.46 -9.49
N HIS A 80 -11.85 8.68 -9.00
CA HIS A 80 -12.70 9.30 -7.97
C HIS A 80 -13.36 10.58 -8.48
N LYS A 81 -14.67 10.74 -8.24
CA LYS A 81 -15.40 11.98 -8.48
C LYS A 81 -15.52 12.80 -7.20
N LEU A 82 -15.70 14.12 -7.33
CA LEU A 82 -15.84 15.03 -6.20
C LEU A 82 -17.22 14.97 -5.56
N ASP A 83 -18.23 14.54 -6.30
CA ASP A 83 -19.58 14.25 -5.82
C ASP A 83 -19.69 12.84 -5.21
N GLU A 84 -20.90 12.33 -5.01
CA GLU A 84 -21.17 10.97 -4.52
C GLU A 84 -21.02 9.87 -5.57
N THR A 85 -20.78 10.22 -6.84
CA THR A 85 -20.74 9.27 -7.95
C THR A 85 -19.56 8.31 -7.82
N ARG A 86 -19.84 7.02 -7.82
CA ARG A 86 -18.83 5.98 -7.91
C ARG A 86 -18.54 5.68 -9.39
N VAL A 87 -17.25 5.72 -9.76
CA VAL A 87 -16.77 5.26 -11.08
C VAL A 87 -15.95 3.98 -10.89
N VAL A 88 -14.65 4.09 -10.71
CA VAL A 88 -13.79 2.98 -10.29
C VAL A 88 -13.72 2.94 -8.75
N GLY A 89 -13.40 4.08 -8.14
CA GLY A 89 -13.42 4.29 -6.70
C GLY A 89 -14.69 5.03 -6.23
N PRO A 90 -14.88 5.16 -4.92
CA PRO A 90 -16.01 5.90 -4.36
C PRO A 90 -15.88 7.40 -4.62
N GLY A 91 -17.02 8.10 -4.71
CA GLY A 91 -17.07 9.56 -4.74
C GLY A 91 -16.58 10.16 -3.42
N TRP A 92 -16.00 11.36 -3.49
CA TRP A 92 -15.35 12.01 -2.35
C TRP A 92 -16.27 12.88 -1.51
N LYS A 93 -17.46 13.28 -2.01
CA LYS A 93 -18.39 14.12 -1.25
C LYS A 93 -18.64 13.59 0.15
N GLY A 94 -18.42 14.42 1.16
CA GLY A 94 -18.60 14.09 2.58
C GLY A 94 -17.55 13.13 3.14
N VAL A 95 -16.44 12.88 2.45
CA VAL A 95 -15.42 11.93 2.92
C VAL A 95 -14.78 12.38 4.24
N THR A 96 -14.56 13.68 4.43
CA THR A 96 -13.97 14.25 5.66
C THR A 96 -14.91 14.21 6.84
N GLN A 97 -16.21 14.02 6.59
CA GLN A 97 -17.22 13.84 7.64
C GLN A 97 -17.37 12.36 8.04
N ARG A 98 -17.04 11.42 7.13
CA ARG A 98 -17.16 9.98 7.35
C ARG A 98 -15.88 9.33 7.85
N ARG A 99 -14.72 9.95 7.58
CA ARG A 99 -13.40 9.40 7.89
C ARG A 99 -12.55 10.41 8.62
N ARG A 100 -11.76 9.92 9.55
CA ARG A 100 -10.78 10.77 10.24
C ARG A 100 -9.67 11.21 9.28
N PRO A 101 -9.09 12.39 9.53
CA PRO A 101 -7.97 12.91 8.73
C PRO A 101 -6.81 11.91 8.61
N GLU A 102 -6.47 11.24 9.70
CA GLU A 102 -5.41 10.24 9.75
C GLU A 102 -5.73 9.05 8.85
N TRP A 103 -6.99 8.57 8.86
CA TRP A 103 -7.43 7.47 8.01
C TRP A 103 -7.32 7.82 6.54
N ILE A 104 -7.76 9.02 6.16
CA ILE A 104 -7.69 9.51 4.77
C ILE A 104 -6.23 9.57 4.31
N MET A 105 -5.35 10.16 5.11
CA MET A 105 -3.94 10.26 4.77
C MET A 105 -3.26 8.89 4.70
N ASN A 106 -3.54 7.99 5.64
CA ASN A 106 -3.02 6.61 5.60
C ASN A 106 -3.54 5.83 4.39
N MET A 107 -4.81 6.01 4.00
CA MET A 107 -5.35 5.38 2.79
C MET A 107 -4.65 5.85 1.52
N VAL A 108 -4.26 7.11 1.45
CA VAL A 108 -3.58 7.68 0.27
C VAL A 108 -2.10 7.30 0.21
N THR A 109 -1.41 7.22 1.35
CA THR A 109 0.05 7.00 1.41
C THR A 109 0.45 5.55 1.63
N ASN A 110 -0.44 4.71 2.17
CA ASN A 110 -0.15 3.33 2.56
C ASN A 110 -1.28 2.37 2.15
N VAL A 111 -1.78 2.56 0.93
CA VAL A 111 -2.98 1.87 0.42
C VAL A 111 -2.88 0.35 0.52
N ASP A 112 -1.71 -0.24 0.28
CA ASP A 112 -1.53 -1.69 0.27
C ASP A 112 -1.81 -2.30 1.65
N VAL A 113 -1.22 -1.74 2.69
CA VAL A 113 -1.44 -2.19 4.08
C VAL A 113 -2.87 -1.88 4.55
N MET A 114 -3.42 -0.74 4.15
CA MET A 114 -4.81 -0.37 4.44
C MET A 114 -5.77 -1.42 3.87
N LEU A 115 -5.65 -1.77 2.60
CA LEU A 115 -6.50 -2.78 1.94
C LEU A 115 -6.30 -4.20 2.49
N GLU A 116 -5.15 -4.50 3.08
CA GLU A 116 -4.87 -5.80 3.69
C GLU A 116 -5.39 -5.93 5.12
N LYS A 117 -5.37 -4.85 5.90
CA LYS A 117 -5.53 -4.94 7.35
C LYS A 117 -6.58 -4.01 7.95
N ASP A 118 -6.99 -2.94 7.25
CA ASP A 118 -8.02 -2.02 7.73
C ASP A 118 -9.40 -2.50 7.30
N THR A 119 -10.28 -2.76 8.26
CA THR A 119 -11.61 -3.31 8.00
C THR A 119 -12.47 -2.41 7.11
N GLU A 120 -12.35 -1.08 7.25
CA GLU A 120 -13.14 -0.14 6.46
C GLU A 120 -12.60 -0.02 5.03
N ALA A 121 -11.29 -0.11 4.85
CA ALA A 121 -10.69 -0.18 3.52
C ALA A 121 -11.05 -1.48 2.80
N GLN A 122 -11.11 -2.61 3.50
CA GLN A 122 -11.55 -3.90 2.96
C GLN A 122 -13.01 -3.84 2.49
N LYS A 123 -13.92 -3.25 3.26
CA LYS A 123 -15.31 -3.05 2.85
C LYS A 123 -15.42 -2.20 1.57
N LEU A 124 -14.57 -1.18 1.44
CA LEU A 124 -14.52 -0.35 0.23
C LEU A 124 -13.97 -1.14 -0.97
N LEU A 125 -12.99 -2.00 -0.76
CA LEU A 125 -12.46 -2.89 -1.80
C LEU A 125 -13.54 -3.87 -2.30
N GLU A 126 -14.29 -4.49 -1.39
CA GLU A 126 -15.42 -5.36 -1.73
C GLU A 126 -16.50 -4.62 -2.53
N LEU A 127 -16.81 -3.40 -2.14
CA LEU A 127 -17.81 -2.56 -2.81
C LEU A 127 -17.36 -2.15 -4.22
N CYS A 128 -16.08 -1.81 -4.41
CA CYS A 128 -15.54 -1.29 -5.66
C CYS A 128 -15.08 -2.40 -6.62
N LEU A 129 -14.80 -3.60 -6.12
CA LEU A 129 -14.26 -4.74 -6.87
C LEU A 129 -12.93 -4.44 -7.61
N THR A 130 -12.30 -3.34 -7.30
CA THR A 130 -11.05 -2.88 -7.91
C THR A 130 -10.13 -2.34 -6.83
N ARG A 131 -8.90 -2.84 -6.82
CA ARG A 131 -7.88 -2.40 -5.87
C ARG A 131 -7.40 -1.00 -6.24
N MET A 132 -7.41 -0.08 -5.29
CA MET A 132 -6.79 1.23 -5.46
C MET A 132 -5.27 1.05 -5.62
N PRO A 133 -4.67 1.53 -6.72
CA PRO A 133 -3.23 1.44 -6.90
C PRO A 133 -2.50 2.47 -6.02
N ASN A 134 -1.28 2.13 -5.62
CA ASN A 134 -0.41 3.07 -4.92
C ASN A 134 0.00 4.22 -5.87
N GLN A 135 -0.34 5.45 -5.51
CA GLN A 135 -0.08 6.64 -6.31
C GLN A 135 1.26 7.32 -5.96
N ASN A 136 2.05 6.74 -5.06
CA ASN A 136 3.30 7.30 -4.57
C ASN A 136 3.14 8.77 -4.11
N VAL A 137 2.13 9.00 -3.28
CA VAL A 137 1.84 10.31 -2.72
C VAL A 137 2.65 10.49 -1.43
N SER A 138 3.40 11.58 -1.33
CA SER A 138 4.15 11.91 -0.12
C SER A 138 3.21 12.32 1.03
N LEU A 139 3.68 12.29 2.28
CA LEU A 139 2.91 12.79 3.43
C LEU A 139 2.50 14.25 3.27
N GLY A 140 3.38 15.08 2.68
CA GLY A 140 3.08 16.48 2.40
C GLY A 140 1.96 16.64 1.37
N ASP A 141 2.03 15.88 0.27
CA ASP A 141 1.01 15.87 -0.77
C ASP A 141 -0.33 15.31 -0.25
N ALA A 142 -0.28 14.26 0.56
CA ALA A 142 -1.47 13.69 1.19
C ALA A 142 -2.16 14.71 2.11
N ARG A 143 -1.38 15.54 2.82
CA ARG A 143 -1.91 16.64 3.63
C ARG A 143 -2.55 17.74 2.76
N ASP A 144 -1.98 18.02 1.60
CA ASP A 144 -2.56 18.98 0.65
C ASP A 144 -3.85 18.44 0.02
N VAL A 145 -3.88 17.16 -0.36
CA VAL A 145 -5.10 16.47 -0.83
C VAL A 145 -6.19 16.47 0.24
N LEU A 146 -5.86 16.21 1.50
CA LEU A 146 -6.80 16.27 2.61
C LEU A 146 -7.42 17.68 2.74
N GLU A 147 -6.61 18.74 2.61
CA GLU A 147 -7.12 20.11 2.68
C GLU A 147 -8.08 20.42 1.53
N PHE A 148 -7.77 19.94 0.34
CA PHE A 148 -8.67 20.04 -0.80
C PHE A 148 -9.98 19.25 -0.57
N MET A 149 -9.92 18.04 0.00
CA MET A 149 -11.12 17.27 0.36
C MET A 149 -12.02 18.04 1.37
N ARG A 150 -11.42 18.68 2.38
CA ARG A 150 -12.13 19.51 3.36
C ARG A 150 -12.87 20.67 2.68
N SER A 151 -12.18 21.34 1.74
CA SER A 151 -12.78 22.42 0.94
C SER A 151 -13.93 21.90 0.06
N ASN A 152 -13.77 20.75 -0.58
CA ASN A 152 -14.81 20.11 -1.39
C ASN A 152 -16.04 19.74 -0.56
N ASP A 153 -15.86 19.38 0.70
CA ASP A 153 -16.94 19.06 1.66
C ASP A 153 -17.56 20.31 2.31
N GLY A 154 -17.14 21.52 1.89
CA GLY A 154 -17.73 22.80 2.29
C GLY A 154 -17.16 23.41 3.58
N GLU A 155 -16.05 22.91 4.09
CA GLU A 155 -15.34 23.53 5.21
C GLU A 155 -14.67 24.84 4.77
N LYS A 156 -14.57 25.83 5.67
CA LYS A 156 -14.05 27.17 5.36
C LYS A 156 -12.85 27.54 6.22
#